data_66877a5d7ec5dfb5764c2413aa5ddccd
#
_entry.id   66877a5d7ec5dfb5764c2413aa5ddccd
#
_cell.length_a   1.000
_cell.length_b   1.000
_cell.length_c   1.000
_cell.angle_alpha   90.00
_cell.angle_beta   90.00
_cell.angle_gamma   90.00
#
_symmetry.space_group_name_H-M   'P 1'
#
loop_
_entity.id
_entity.type
_entity.pdbx_description
1 polymer ?
#
loop_
_entity_poly.entity_id
_entity_poly.type
_entity_poly.pdbx_seq_one_letter_code
_entity_poly.pdbx_strand_id
1 'polypeptide(L)'
;MGSATTLEERIIEKLAQHKKQLAVKQQQLDQTMKELLEQRERLSAVAESRVEAVIMPRLEQLTRQFQNAEIEVVHTDEGFISTCRFAHTPQFPATVRLSIELLPASSDQLTARYDLSILPALMEYTQNAEKSFALSDEASLAAWLEDRILAFLDDYLRLETHPLYQKDNLVVDVVCGMHISFVSAATTLERNGYTYYFCSEHCKDQFLEKFEDGAADNEAEKKV
;
A
#
# COMPACT_ATOMS: atom_id res chain seq x y z
N MET A 1 -32.39 -1.77 -71.16
CA MET A 1 -31.23 -0.87 -71.20
C MET A 1 -30.87 -0.52 -69.76
N GLY A 2 -29.92 -1.25 -69.17
CA GLY A 2 -29.42 -0.93 -67.80
C GLY A 2 -28.45 0.24 -67.96
N SER A 3 -28.77 1.33 -67.26
CA SER A 3 -27.88 2.49 -67.14
C SER A 3 -26.61 2.05 -66.41
N ALA A 4 -25.46 2.09 -67.04
CA ALA A 4 -24.19 1.79 -66.42
C ALA A 4 -23.89 2.92 -65.39
N THR A 5 -23.86 2.58 -64.12
CA THR A 5 -23.51 3.49 -63.05
C THR A 5 -22.12 4.09 -63.33
N THR A 6 -22.02 5.39 -63.36
CA THR A 6 -20.74 6.08 -63.63
C THR A 6 -19.72 5.81 -62.49
N LEU A 7 -18.44 5.95 -62.81
CA LEU A 7 -17.36 5.80 -61.78
C LEU A 7 -17.57 6.75 -60.60
N GLU A 8 -18.02 7.96 -60.87
CA GLU A 8 -18.31 8.98 -59.86
C GLU A 8 -19.41 8.54 -58.89
N GLU A 9 -20.53 7.99 -59.39
CA GLU A 9 -21.62 7.45 -58.56
C GLU A 9 -21.13 6.32 -57.66
N ARG A 10 -20.29 5.40 -58.16
CA ARG A 10 -19.70 4.31 -57.38
C ARG A 10 -18.74 4.79 -56.29
N ILE A 11 -17.98 5.85 -56.56
CA ILE A 11 -17.11 6.49 -55.54
C ILE A 11 -17.95 7.12 -54.44
N ILE A 12 -18.98 7.88 -54.80
CA ILE A 12 -19.90 8.53 -53.83
C ILE A 12 -20.56 7.47 -52.95
N GLU A 13 -21.07 6.41 -53.56
CA GLU A 13 -21.72 5.30 -52.82
C GLU A 13 -20.74 4.64 -51.84
N LYS A 14 -19.50 4.35 -52.29
CA LYS A 14 -18.49 3.74 -51.45
C LYS A 14 -18.06 4.64 -50.28
N LEU A 15 -17.92 5.94 -50.49
CA LEU A 15 -17.66 6.93 -49.46
C LEU A 15 -18.83 7.05 -48.45
N ALA A 16 -20.07 7.03 -48.96
CA ALA A 16 -21.27 7.06 -48.11
C ALA A 16 -21.37 5.79 -47.25
N GLN A 17 -21.11 4.62 -47.83
CA GLN A 17 -21.06 3.35 -47.05
C GLN A 17 -19.97 3.38 -45.97
N HIS A 18 -18.77 3.86 -46.31
CA HIS A 18 -17.68 3.99 -45.37
C HIS A 18 -18.04 4.94 -44.20
N LYS A 19 -18.59 6.12 -44.53
CA LYS A 19 -19.06 7.06 -43.48
C LYS A 19 -20.12 6.43 -42.56
N LYS A 20 -21.06 5.69 -43.11
CA LYS A 20 -22.09 4.97 -42.37
C LYS A 20 -21.47 3.93 -41.44
N GLN A 21 -20.50 3.16 -41.92
CA GLN A 21 -19.78 2.16 -41.08
C GLN A 21 -18.99 2.81 -39.97
N LEU A 22 -18.32 3.94 -40.24
CA LEU A 22 -17.62 4.72 -39.19
C LEU A 22 -18.59 5.25 -38.12
N ALA A 23 -19.74 5.79 -38.53
CA ALA A 23 -20.75 6.29 -37.57
C ALA A 23 -21.30 5.18 -36.69
N VAL A 24 -21.58 3.99 -37.25
CA VAL A 24 -22.01 2.82 -36.48
C VAL A 24 -20.94 2.35 -35.50
N LYS A 25 -19.68 2.29 -35.95
CA LYS A 25 -18.55 1.94 -35.07
C LYS A 25 -18.38 2.94 -33.93
N GLN A 26 -18.47 4.23 -34.22
CA GLN A 26 -18.39 5.28 -33.19
C GLN A 26 -19.51 5.14 -32.18
N GLN A 27 -20.74 4.96 -32.64
CA GLN A 27 -21.87 4.76 -31.74
C GLN A 27 -21.73 3.52 -30.84
N GLN A 28 -21.22 2.41 -31.39
CA GLN A 28 -20.93 1.20 -30.61
C GLN A 28 -19.86 1.45 -29.55
N LEU A 29 -18.79 2.16 -29.93
CA LEU A 29 -17.71 2.51 -29.01
C LEU A 29 -18.20 3.40 -27.87
N ASP A 30 -18.98 4.44 -28.21
CA ASP A 30 -19.57 5.36 -27.21
C ASP A 30 -20.49 4.62 -26.24
N GLN A 31 -21.33 3.69 -26.77
CA GLN A 31 -22.20 2.87 -25.94
C GLN A 31 -21.39 1.94 -25.00
N THR A 32 -20.39 1.25 -25.54
CA THR A 32 -19.51 0.39 -24.73
C THR A 32 -18.79 1.18 -23.63
N MET A 33 -18.28 2.36 -23.98
CA MET A 33 -17.60 3.23 -23.01
C MET A 33 -18.58 3.66 -21.89
N LYS A 34 -19.80 4.02 -22.23
CA LYS A 34 -20.83 4.39 -21.26
C LYS A 34 -21.15 3.22 -20.32
N GLU A 35 -21.32 2.02 -20.84
CA GLU A 35 -21.58 0.82 -20.05
C GLU A 35 -20.43 0.49 -19.08
N LEU A 36 -19.17 0.65 -19.54
CA LEU A 36 -17.99 0.46 -18.71
C LEU A 36 -17.91 1.49 -17.57
N LEU A 37 -18.23 2.76 -17.86
CA LEU A 37 -18.25 3.81 -16.83
C LEU A 37 -19.33 3.56 -15.79
N GLU A 38 -20.56 3.23 -16.20
CA GLU A 38 -21.66 2.89 -15.29
C GLU A 38 -21.33 1.65 -14.42
N GLN A 39 -20.67 0.66 -15.01
CA GLN A 39 -20.18 -0.51 -14.28
C GLN A 39 -19.12 -0.14 -13.24
N ARG A 40 -18.15 0.68 -13.63
CA ARG A 40 -17.09 1.15 -12.71
C ARG A 40 -17.67 1.93 -11.53
N GLU A 41 -18.58 2.86 -11.80
CA GLU A 41 -19.25 3.64 -10.75
C GLU A 41 -20.02 2.75 -9.78
N ARG A 42 -20.77 1.76 -10.29
CA ARG A 42 -21.49 0.79 -9.45
C ARG A 42 -20.53 -0.03 -8.57
N LEU A 43 -19.41 -0.50 -9.12
CA LEU A 43 -18.43 -1.29 -8.37
C LEU A 43 -17.74 -0.43 -7.32
N SER A 44 -17.40 0.82 -7.63
CA SER A 44 -16.82 1.76 -6.68
C SER A 44 -17.78 2.04 -5.52
N ALA A 45 -19.06 2.27 -5.77
CA ALA A 45 -20.06 2.49 -4.72
C ALA A 45 -20.23 1.27 -3.81
N VAL A 46 -20.19 0.05 -4.36
CA VAL A 46 -20.23 -1.18 -3.56
C VAL A 46 -18.95 -1.31 -2.73
N ALA A 47 -17.78 -1.05 -3.30
CA ALA A 47 -16.51 -1.10 -2.58
C ALA A 47 -16.49 -0.10 -1.41
N GLU A 48 -16.93 1.14 -1.62
CA GLU A 48 -17.07 2.16 -0.59
C GLU A 48 -17.96 1.69 0.55
N SER A 49 -19.16 1.17 0.23
CA SER A 49 -20.07 0.61 1.22
C SER A 49 -19.44 -0.54 2.03
N ARG A 50 -18.62 -1.39 1.39
CA ARG A 50 -17.89 -2.48 2.09
C ARG A 50 -16.78 -1.95 2.99
N VAL A 51 -16.07 -0.90 2.56
CA VAL A 51 -15.09 -0.23 3.42
C VAL A 51 -15.77 0.29 4.68
N GLU A 52 -16.87 1.02 4.55
CA GLU A 52 -17.60 1.61 5.68
C GLU A 52 -18.26 0.56 6.60
N ALA A 53 -18.89 -0.45 6.03
CA ALA A 53 -19.69 -1.42 6.80
C ALA A 53 -18.84 -2.58 7.36
N VAL A 54 -17.77 -2.98 6.67
CA VAL A 54 -17.00 -4.18 7.02
C VAL A 54 -15.60 -3.84 7.50
N ILE A 55 -14.84 -3.07 6.70
CA ILE A 55 -13.41 -2.86 6.95
C ILE A 55 -13.20 -1.87 8.11
N MET A 56 -13.79 -0.69 8.02
CA MET A 56 -13.57 0.37 9.01
C MET A 56 -13.95 -0.02 10.43
N PRO A 57 -15.09 -0.63 10.72
CA PRO A 57 -15.44 -1.00 12.09
C PRO A 57 -14.44 -1.97 12.74
N ARG A 58 -13.84 -2.88 11.94
CA ARG A 58 -12.85 -3.85 12.43
C ARG A 58 -11.49 -3.23 12.67
N LEU A 59 -11.04 -2.37 11.76
CA LEU A 59 -9.80 -1.62 11.93
C LEU A 59 -9.89 -0.62 13.08
N GLU A 60 -11.04 0.01 13.29
CA GLU A 60 -11.28 0.85 14.47
C GLU A 60 -11.27 0.05 15.79
N GLN A 61 -11.85 -1.15 15.79
CA GLN A 61 -11.78 -2.05 16.96
C GLN A 61 -10.33 -2.42 17.27
N LEU A 62 -9.52 -2.69 16.24
CA LEU A 62 -8.10 -2.94 16.39
C LEU A 62 -7.37 -1.72 16.96
N THR A 63 -7.47 -0.57 16.30
CA THR A 63 -6.71 0.63 16.68
C THR A 63 -7.06 1.18 18.06
N ARG A 64 -8.30 1.01 18.53
CA ARG A 64 -8.71 1.39 19.90
C ARG A 64 -7.97 0.64 21.00
N GLN A 65 -7.34 -0.49 20.69
CA GLN A 65 -6.55 -1.26 21.68
C GLN A 65 -5.13 -0.72 21.84
N PHE A 66 -4.70 0.21 20.97
CA PHE A 66 -3.32 0.70 20.93
C PHE A 66 -3.26 2.23 20.96
N GLN A 67 -2.52 2.79 21.93
CA GLN A 67 -2.38 4.24 22.08
C GLN A 67 -1.54 4.89 20.97
N ASN A 68 -0.72 4.09 20.28
CA ASN A 68 0.18 4.50 19.21
C ASN A 68 -0.36 4.20 17.81
N ALA A 69 -1.64 3.85 17.69
CA ALA A 69 -2.26 3.49 16.44
C ALA A 69 -3.09 4.65 15.86
N GLU A 70 -2.94 4.86 14.56
CA GLU A 70 -3.74 5.79 13.76
C GLU A 70 -4.31 5.07 12.55
N ILE A 71 -5.49 5.51 12.09
CA ILE A 71 -6.15 4.97 10.91
C ILE A 71 -6.34 6.05 9.86
N GLU A 72 -6.07 5.70 8.61
CA GLU A 72 -6.25 6.56 7.45
C GLU A 72 -6.93 5.79 6.33
N VAL A 73 -7.87 6.42 5.63
CA VAL A 73 -8.50 5.86 4.42
C VAL A 73 -8.21 6.77 3.25
N VAL A 74 -7.70 6.19 2.17
CA VAL A 74 -7.41 6.89 0.93
C VAL A 74 -8.24 6.28 -0.19
N HIS A 75 -8.96 7.12 -0.91
CA HIS A 75 -9.61 6.75 -2.16
C HIS A 75 -8.63 6.98 -3.31
N THR A 76 -8.38 5.94 -4.09
CA THR A 76 -7.54 5.98 -5.29
C THR A 76 -8.38 5.77 -6.54
N ASP A 77 -7.80 6.00 -7.71
CA ASP A 77 -8.47 5.71 -8.99
C ASP A 77 -8.81 4.22 -9.18
N GLU A 78 -8.12 3.32 -8.45
CA GLU A 78 -8.29 1.87 -8.55
C GLU A 78 -9.21 1.30 -7.48
N GLY A 79 -9.34 1.96 -6.31
CA GLY A 79 -10.14 1.47 -5.20
C GLY A 79 -9.89 2.21 -3.90
N PHE A 80 -10.03 1.53 -2.77
CA PHE A 80 -9.90 2.08 -1.43
C PHE A 80 -8.76 1.41 -0.68
N ILE A 81 -7.93 2.22 -0.01
CA ILE A 81 -6.85 1.76 0.85
C ILE A 81 -7.13 2.23 2.27
N SER A 82 -7.34 1.30 3.19
CA SER A 82 -7.48 1.56 4.62
C SER A 82 -6.19 1.16 5.32
N THR A 83 -5.52 2.10 5.97
CA THR A 83 -4.21 1.89 6.59
C THR A 83 -4.25 2.17 8.08
N CYS A 84 -3.81 1.20 8.88
CA CYS A 84 -3.50 1.37 10.29
C CYS A 84 -1.99 1.55 10.45
N ARG A 85 -1.57 2.65 11.06
CA ARG A 85 -0.16 2.93 11.37
C ARG A 85 0.04 2.83 12.87
N PHE A 86 1.04 2.07 13.28
CA PHE A 86 1.45 1.92 14.67
C PHE A 86 2.82 2.56 14.81
N ALA A 87 2.87 3.70 15.50
CA ALA A 87 4.11 4.40 15.74
C ALA A 87 5.00 3.60 16.70
N HIS A 88 6.31 3.76 16.54
CA HIS A 88 7.29 3.23 17.48
C HIS A 88 7.03 3.74 18.91
N THR A 89 7.16 2.85 19.87
CA THR A 89 7.11 3.14 21.30
C THR A 89 8.26 2.44 22.01
N PRO A 90 8.55 2.76 23.28
CA PRO A 90 9.54 2.01 24.05
C PRO A 90 9.23 0.51 24.20
N GLN A 91 7.96 0.13 24.12
CA GLN A 91 7.52 -1.27 24.16
C GLN A 91 7.57 -1.93 22.78
N PHE A 92 7.25 -1.15 21.74
CA PHE A 92 7.22 -1.59 20.35
C PHE A 92 8.24 -0.76 19.55
N PRO A 93 9.48 -1.17 19.48
CA PRO A 93 10.56 -0.41 18.85
C PRO A 93 10.50 -0.42 17.32
N ALA A 94 9.46 -0.98 16.73
CA ALA A 94 9.22 -1.00 15.30
C ALA A 94 8.05 -0.09 14.91
N THR A 95 8.15 0.53 13.74
CA THR A 95 7.01 1.16 13.06
C THR A 95 6.30 0.09 12.25
N VAL A 96 5.00 -0.04 12.45
CA VAL A 96 4.19 -1.06 11.78
C VAL A 96 3.08 -0.40 10.98
N ARG A 97 2.89 -0.87 9.75
CA ARG A 97 1.82 -0.43 8.86
C ARG A 97 1.05 -1.64 8.35
N LEU A 98 -0.22 -1.70 8.69
CA LEU A 98 -1.19 -2.65 8.17
C LEU A 98 -2.09 -1.94 7.16
N SER A 99 -2.12 -2.38 5.92
CA SER A 99 -2.98 -1.83 4.87
C SER A 99 -3.95 -2.90 4.35
N ILE A 100 -5.20 -2.50 4.20
CA ILE A 100 -6.24 -3.27 3.52
C ILE A 100 -6.69 -2.48 2.31
N GLU A 101 -6.45 -3.04 1.14
CA GLU A 101 -6.86 -2.47 -0.14
C GLU A 101 -8.07 -3.24 -0.67
N LEU A 102 -9.11 -2.55 -1.13
CA LEU A 102 -10.30 -3.15 -1.74
C LEU A 102 -10.46 -2.62 -3.16
N LEU A 103 -10.32 -3.53 -4.13
CA LEU A 103 -10.27 -3.24 -5.56
C LEU A 103 -11.42 -3.91 -6.29
N PRO A 104 -12.02 -3.27 -7.30
CA PRO A 104 -12.83 -3.96 -8.30
C PRO A 104 -11.98 -4.98 -9.07
N ALA A 105 -12.42 -6.24 -9.14
CA ALA A 105 -11.71 -7.30 -9.83
C ALA A 105 -12.38 -7.71 -11.14
N SER A 106 -13.71 -7.80 -11.14
CA SER A 106 -14.54 -8.12 -12.30
C SER A 106 -15.91 -7.48 -12.17
N SER A 107 -16.84 -7.77 -13.06
CA SER A 107 -18.20 -7.19 -13.03
C SER A 107 -18.99 -7.49 -11.76
N ASP A 108 -18.62 -8.53 -11.01
CA ASP A 108 -19.33 -9.08 -9.87
C ASP A 108 -18.46 -9.46 -8.68
N GLN A 109 -17.16 -9.08 -8.71
CA GLN A 109 -16.18 -9.41 -7.67
C GLN A 109 -15.37 -8.20 -7.25
N LEU A 110 -15.02 -8.19 -5.94
CA LEU A 110 -14.01 -7.33 -5.34
C LEU A 110 -12.83 -8.17 -4.87
N THR A 111 -11.63 -7.65 -4.98
CA THR A 111 -10.41 -8.25 -4.42
C THR A 111 -9.96 -7.44 -3.22
N ALA A 112 -9.82 -8.10 -2.08
CA ALA A 112 -9.19 -7.54 -0.90
C ALA A 112 -7.72 -7.98 -0.86
N ARG A 113 -6.82 -7.02 -0.66
CA ARG A 113 -5.38 -7.22 -0.43
C ARG A 113 -5.03 -6.78 0.96
N TYR A 114 -4.28 -7.61 1.65
CA TYR A 114 -3.66 -7.34 2.92
C TYR A 114 -2.18 -7.10 2.69
N ASP A 115 -1.64 -6.03 3.23
CA ASP A 115 -0.20 -5.73 3.24
C ASP A 115 0.23 -5.32 4.64
N LEU A 116 1.26 -5.97 5.15
CA LEU A 116 1.89 -5.70 6.44
C LEU A 116 3.34 -5.32 6.25
N SER A 117 3.73 -4.17 6.78
CA SER A 117 5.11 -3.69 6.79
C SER A 117 5.55 -3.43 8.23
N ILE A 118 6.65 -4.06 8.64
CA ILE A 118 7.30 -3.88 9.95
C ILE A 118 8.70 -3.33 9.70
N LEU A 119 9.03 -2.18 10.29
CA LEU A 119 10.32 -1.52 10.14
C LEU A 119 10.96 -1.23 11.51
N PRO A 120 12.17 -1.76 11.76
CA PRO A 120 12.99 -2.63 10.90
C PRO A 120 12.42 -4.05 10.79
N ALA A 121 12.64 -4.71 9.63
CA ALA A 121 12.18 -6.08 9.38
C ALA A 121 13.23 -7.09 9.91
N LEU A 122 13.17 -7.41 11.20
CA LEU A 122 14.13 -8.27 11.89
C LEU A 122 13.59 -9.67 12.19
N MET A 123 12.35 -9.95 11.82
CA MET A 123 11.71 -11.27 11.97
C MET A 123 10.93 -11.63 10.72
N GLU A 124 10.66 -12.91 10.53
CA GLU A 124 9.76 -13.39 9.47
C GLU A 124 8.30 -13.21 9.89
N TYR A 125 7.47 -12.70 8.98
CA TYR A 125 6.03 -12.51 9.14
C TYR A 125 5.32 -12.57 7.79
N THR A 126 4.00 -12.73 7.81
CA THR A 126 3.19 -12.72 6.59
C THR A 126 3.02 -11.31 6.07
N GLN A 127 3.78 -10.93 5.02
CA GLN A 127 3.77 -9.59 4.47
C GLN A 127 2.50 -9.27 3.68
N ASN A 128 1.99 -10.22 2.90
CA ASN A 128 0.84 -10.00 2.03
C ASN A 128 -0.07 -11.21 1.91
N ALA A 129 -1.33 -10.94 1.63
CA ALA A 129 -2.35 -11.92 1.27
C ALA A 129 -3.41 -11.25 0.38
N GLU A 130 -4.00 -12.03 -0.50
CA GLU A 130 -5.03 -11.54 -1.42
C GLU A 130 -6.16 -12.57 -1.51
N LYS A 131 -7.41 -12.08 -1.61
CA LYS A 131 -8.58 -12.92 -1.85
C LYS A 131 -9.68 -12.13 -2.57
N SER A 132 -10.33 -12.78 -3.55
CA SER A 132 -11.48 -12.22 -4.24
C SER A 132 -12.79 -12.71 -3.63
N PHE A 133 -13.79 -11.84 -3.64
CA PHE A 133 -15.11 -12.04 -3.05
C PHE A 133 -16.19 -11.61 -4.02
N ALA A 134 -17.31 -12.34 -4.06
CA ALA A 134 -18.50 -11.86 -4.77
C ALA A 134 -19.03 -10.59 -4.11
N LEU A 135 -19.62 -9.66 -4.88
CA LEU A 135 -20.19 -8.42 -4.36
C LEU A 135 -21.23 -8.63 -3.23
N SER A 136 -21.92 -9.76 -3.26
CA SER A 136 -22.92 -10.14 -2.26
C SER A 136 -22.36 -10.85 -1.03
N ASP A 137 -21.07 -11.27 -1.05
CA ASP A 137 -20.49 -12.11 -0.01
C ASP A 137 -19.74 -11.27 1.05
N GLU A 138 -20.46 -10.45 1.75
CA GLU A 138 -19.96 -9.63 2.84
C GLU A 138 -19.43 -10.47 4.02
N ALA A 139 -20.10 -11.58 4.32
CA ALA A 139 -19.71 -12.42 5.43
C ALA A 139 -18.33 -13.07 5.26
N SER A 140 -18.02 -13.54 4.05
CA SER A 140 -16.69 -14.10 3.76
C SER A 140 -15.59 -13.05 3.75
N LEU A 141 -15.87 -11.81 3.29
CA LEU A 141 -14.95 -10.69 3.40
C LEU A 141 -14.66 -10.37 4.88
N ALA A 142 -15.72 -10.30 5.70
CA ALA A 142 -15.61 -10.02 7.12
C ALA A 142 -14.76 -11.08 7.84
N ALA A 143 -15.05 -12.36 7.63
CA ALA A 143 -14.32 -13.46 8.24
C ALA A 143 -12.84 -13.48 7.80
N TRP A 144 -12.57 -13.27 6.52
CA TRP A 144 -11.20 -13.20 6.03
C TRP A 144 -10.42 -12.03 6.66
N LEU A 145 -11.05 -10.86 6.79
CA LEU A 145 -10.42 -9.70 7.42
C LEU A 145 -10.12 -9.95 8.91
N GLU A 146 -11.05 -10.57 9.63
CA GLU A 146 -10.87 -10.96 11.03
C GLU A 146 -9.68 -11.92 11.19
N ASP A 147 -9.56 -12.94 10.32
CA ASP A 147 -8.42 -13.85 10.31
C ASP A 147 -7.10 -13.10 10.05
N ARG A 148 -7.10 -12.11 9.16
CA ARG A 148 -5.89 -11.30 8.87
C ARG A 148 -5.52 -10.38 10.03
N ILE A 149 -6.49 -9.78 10.69
CA ILE A 149 -6.27 -8.95 11.88
C ILE A 149 -5.72 -9.80 13.04
N LEU A 150 -6.23 -11.01 13.25
CA LEU A 150 -5.71 -11.90 14.28
C LEU A 150 -4.29 -12.37 13.97
N ALA A 151 -4.00 -12.72 12.72
CA ALA A 151 -2.63 -13.05 12.30
C ALA A 151 -1.66 -11.86 12.45
N PHE A 152 -2.13 -10.65 12.13
CA PHE A 152 -1.38 -9.42 12.41
C PHE A 152 -1.08 -9.24 13.90
N LEU A 153 -2.08 -9.47 14.77
CA LEU A 153 -1.88 -9.36 16.22
C LEU A 153 -0.84 -10.35 16.74
N ASP A 154 -0.85 -11.59 16.24
CA ASP A 154 0.16 -12.60 16.60
C ASP A 154 1.57 -12.10 16.22
N ASP A 155 1.75 -11.56 15.02
CA ASP A 155 3.02 -11.00 14.57
C ASP A 155 3.40 -9.74 15.36
N TYR A 156 2.46 -8.82 15.62
CA TYR A 156 2.69 -7.58 16.34
C TYR A 156 3.11 -7.84 17.80
N LEU A 157 2.45 -8.77 18.50
CA LEU A 157 2.79 -9.12 19.88
C LEU A 157 4.12 -9.86 20.00
N ARG A 158 4.54 -10.57 18.95
CA ARG A 158 5.88 -11.18 18.90
C ARG A 158 7.00 -10.14 18.91
N LEU A 159 6.76 -8.92 18.44
CA LEU A 159 7.77 -7.84 18.49
C LEU A 159 8.22 -7.54 19.92
N GLU A 160 7.30 -7.62 20.88
CA GLU A 160 7.60 -7.33 22.29
C GLU A 160 8.57 -8.34 22.90
N THR A 161 8.50 -9.59 22.48
CA THR A 161 9.30 -10.69 23.04
C THR A 161 10.48 -11.10 22.15
N HIS A 162 10.53 -10.62 20.92
CA HIS A 162 11.55 -11.03 19.97
C HIS A 162 12.91 -10.43 20.33
N PRO A 163 13.99 -11.24 20.47
CA PRO A 163 15.30 -10.77 20.96
C PRO A 163 15.88 -9.59 20.19
N LEU A 164 15.68 -9.54 18.86
CA LEU A 164 16.21 -8.48 18.01
C LEU A 164 15.49 -7.12 18.17
N TYR A 165 14.30 -7.11 18.77
CA TYR A 165 13.54 -5.89 19.06
C TYR A 165 13.64 -5.46 20.53
N GLN A 166 14.39 -6.20 21.38
CA GLN A 166 14.59 -5.78 22.76
C GLN A 166 15.40 -4.48 22.81
N LYS A 167 15.01 -3.61 23.73
CA LYS A 167 15.57 -2.26 23.88
C LYS A 167 17.09 -2.24 23.95
N ASP A 168 17.68 -3.20 24.65
CA ASP A 168 19.14 -3.31 24.83
C ASP A 168 19.89 -3.67 23.53
N ASN A 169 19.17 -4.16 22.52
CA ASN A 169 19.73 -4.51 21.23
C ASN A 169 19.46 -3.45 20.15
N LEU A 170 18.76 -2.37 20.51
CA LEU A 170 18.41 -1.32 19.55
C LEU A 170 19.32 -0.11 19.68
N VAL A 171 19.78 0.37 18.55
CA VAL A 171 20.54 1.60 18.38
C VAL A 171 19.84 2.50 17.37
N VAL A 172 20.10 3.79 17.46
CA VAL A 172 19.54 4.77 16.53
C VAL A 172 20.57 5.07 15.44
N ASP A 173 20.17 4.95 14.18
CA ASP A 173 20.93 5.49 13.06
C ASP A 173 20.92 7.02 13.17
N VAL A 174 22.10 7.59 13.44
CA VAL A 174 22.24 9.03 13.72
C VAL A 174 21.97 9.94 12.52
N VAL A 175 21.84 9.36 11.33
CA VAL A 175 21.57 10.11 10.09
C VAL A 175 20.06 10.19 9.81
N CYS A 176 19.37 9.07 9.85
CA CYS A 176 17.95 9.01 9.50
C CYS A 176 17.00 8.83 10.71
N GLY A 177 17.56 8.62 11.92
CA GLY A 177 16.76 8.42 13.14
C GLY A 177 16.09 7.04 13.26
N MET A 178 16.36 6.11 12.33
CA MET A 178 15.78 4.77 12.35
C MET A 178 16.33 3.96 13.53
N HIS A 179 15.45 3.27 14.25
CA HIS A 179 15.85 2.27 15.23
C HIS A 179 16.21 0.98 14.51
N ILE A 180 17.42 0.50 14.72
CA ILE A 180 17.95 -0.73 14.13
C ILE A 180 18.54 -1.61 15.23
N SER A 181 18.52 -2.94 15.05
CA SER A 181 19.29 -3.80 15.92
C SER A 181 20.79 -3.67 15.57
N PHE A 182 21.64 -3.49 16.57
CA PHE A 182 23.08 -3.43 16.34
C PHE A 182 23.60 -4.72 15.69
N VAL A 183 22.94 -5.86 15.93
CA VAL A 183 23.30 -7.16 15.34
C VAL A 183 22.98 -7.22 13.84
N SER A 184 21.98 -6.46 13.37
CA SER A 184 21.51 -6.44 11.98
C SER A 184 21.81 -5.11 11.26
N ALA A 185 22.64 -4.25 11.83
CA ALA A 185 23.07 -3.03 11.17
C ALA A 185 23.74 -3.36 9.82
N ALA A 186 23.35 -2.64 8.76
CA ALA A 186 23.90 -2.88 7.42
C ALA A 186 25.40 -2.57 7.37
N THR A 187 25.82 -1.56 8.14
CA THR A 187 27.23 -1.17 8.25
C THR A 187 27.48 -0.44 9.55
N THR A 188 28.75 -0.43 9.98
CA THR A 188 29.20 0.26 11.19
C THR A 188 30.41 1.14 10.90
N LEU A 189 30.69 2.11 11.78
CA LEU A 189 31.86 2.96 11.75
C LEU A 189 32.35 3.19 13.17
N GLU A 190 33.62 2.91 13.43
CA GLU A 190 34.28 3.30 14.67
C GLU A 190 34.98 4.66 14.49
N ARG A 191 34.61 5.63 15.35
CA ARG A 191 35.25 6.97 15.35
C ARG A 191 35.28 7.51 16.77
N ASN A 192 36.43 8.05 17.17
CA ASN A 192 36.67 8.65 18.50
C ASN A 192 36.29 7.73 19.69
N GLY A 193 36.41 6.40 19.53
CA GLY A 193 36.09 5.41 20.56
C GLY A 193 34.58 5.06 20.62
N TYR A 194 33.76 5.59 19.72
CA TYR A 194 32.35 5.26 19.58
C TYR A 194 32.10 4.41 18.35
N THR A 195 31.20 3.43 18.45
CA THR A 195 30.70 2.64 17.30
C THR A 195 29.36 3.22 16.86
N TYR A 196 29.31 3.71 15.63
CA TYR A 196 28.10 4.16 14.96
C TYR A 196 27.53 3.04 14.11
N TYR A 197 26.20 2.90 14.15
CA TYR A 197 25.47 1.85 13.43
C TYR A 197 24.52 2.51 12.42
N PHE A 198 24.51 2.00 11.18
CA PHE A 198 23.70 2.55 10.10
C PHE A 198 22.78 1.51 9.47
N CYS A 199 21.59 1.95 9.09
CA CYS A 199 20.58 1.12 8.41
C CYS A 199 20.95 0.82 6.95
N SER A 200 21.89 1.58 6.37
CA SER A 200 22.36 1.41 4.99
C SER A 200 23.76 2.04 4.80
N GLU A 201 24.47 1.62 3.76
CA GLU A 201 25.72 2.29 3.33
C GLU A 201 25.48 3.76 2.99
N HIS A 202 24.32 4.11 2.42
CA HIS A 202 23.95 5.48 2.11
C HIS A 202 23.94 6.38 3.37
N CYS A 203 23.37 5.90 4.48
CA CYS A 203 23.42 6.65 5.75
C CYS A 203 24.84 6.82 6.25
N LYS A 204 25.69 5.80 6.14
CA LYS A 204 27.11 5.92 6.49
C LYS A 204 27.83 6.94 5.63
N ASP A 205 27.62 6.93 4.32
CA ASP A 205 28.23 7.89 3.40
C ASP A 205 27.80 9.32 3.73
N GLN A 206 26.52 9.55 3.97
CA GLN A 206 26.00 10.85 4.42
C GLN A 206 26.60 11.29 5.78
N PHE A 207 26.83 10.35 6.69
CA PHE A 207 27.50 10.65 7.94
C PHE A 207 28.94 11.11 7.71
N LEU A 208 29.70 10.41 6.87
CA LEU A 208 31.07 10.75 6.53
C LEU A 208 31.15 12.12 5.85
N GLU A 209 30.28 12.41 4.87
CA GLU A 209 30.22 13.72 4.20
C GLU A 209 29.97 14.87 5.19
N LYS A 210 29.02 14.73 6.12
CA LYS A 210 28.71 15.76 7.11
C LYS A 210 29.83 15.99 8.12
N PHE A 211 30.64 14.99 8.40
CA PHE A 211 31.70 15.06 9.41
C PHE A 211 33.11 15.29 8.81
N GLU A 212 33.32 15.09 7.51
CA GLU A 212 34.50 15.51 6.80
C GLU A 212 34.57 17.05 6.63
N ASP A 213 33.40 17.71 6.56
CA ASP A 213 33.30 19.17 6.50
C ASP A 213 33.51 19.91 7.84
N GLY A 214 33.92 19.22 8.90
CA GLY A 214 34.43 19.83 10.13
C GLY A 214 33.42 20.54 11.06
N ALA A 215 32.12 20.25 10.96
CA ALA A 215 31.08 21.05 11.67
C ALA A 215 30.40 20.38 12.89
N ALA A 216 30.78 19.19 13.35
CA ALA A 216 29.94 18.49 14.34
C ALA A 216 30.65 17.74 15.50
N ASP A 217 31.81 18.17 15.93
CA ASP A 217 32.39 17.61 17.16
C ASP A 217 31.69 18.05 18.47
N ASN A 218 30.70 18.97 18.39
CA ASN A 218 30.08 19.56 19.59
C ASN A 218 28.63 19.15 19.88
N GLU A 219 27.93 18.43 18.99
CA GLU A 219 26.54 18.02 19.25
C GLU A 219 26.35 16.54 19.61
N ALA A 220 27.33 15.70 19.33
CA ALA A 220 27.27 14.26 19.62
C ALA A 220 27.45 13.94 21.14
N GLU A 221 28.09 14.83 21.90
CA GLU A 221 28.28 14.64 23.36
C GLU A 221 27.01 14.83 24.21
N LYS A 222 25.90 15.33 23.64
CA LYS A 222 24.67 15.65 24.40
C LYS A 222 23.53 14.66 24.23
N LYS A 223 23.68 13.58 23.47
CA LYS A 223 22.59 12.61 23.18
C LYS A 223 23.01 11.14 23.36
N VAL A 224 23.88 10.87 24.32
CA VAL A 224 24.12 9.49 24.80
C VAL A 224 23.37 9.27 26.10
#